data_092bf4b20a615fe4766161e6e45821f8
#
_entry.id   092bf4b20a615fe4766161e6e45821f8
#
_cell.length_a   1.000
_cell.length_b   1.000
_cell.length_c   1.000
_cell.angle_alpha   90.00
_cell.angle_beta   90.00
_cell.angle_gamma   90.00
#
_symmetry.space_group_name_H-M   'P 1'
#
loop_
_entity.id
_entity.type
_entity.pdbx_description
1 polymer ?
#
loop_
_entity_poly.entity_id
_entity_poly.type
_entity_poly.pdbx_seq_one_letter_code
_entity_poly.pdbx_strand_id
1 'polypeptide(L)'
;MTVLFNQTRRIYSAPLLLFMLLALSGCGLFDGTSGNFDSDTGEEIERERVQSSPGMLIAEGMDAYNVGDYQKAIRAFEKILDEHPFSEQAPLAELKAADAHYYSKSYLEAKLLYLEFEERHPTNEAIPYVIFQIGMCDYARSDRIDRDITGAQDAIKTFSRLLRTYPQSPYTKEAKARIQSARNFLVNHEYFVAVFYVKTGKYDQATHRLKYILNVYPDSTIAPRTQALLERLEAGDPPKWGLKKWLPDLSMPDSWINSDDKK
;
A
#
# COMPACT_ATOMS: atom_id res chain seq x y z
N MET A 1 -55.42 6.07 7.91
CA MET A 1 -55.51 5.38 9.20
C MET A 1 -54.23 5.60 9.95
N THR A 2 -54.19 6.60 10.61
CA THR A 2 -53.77 7.29 11.79
C THR A 2 -53.33 6.34 12.93
N VAL A 3 -52.18 6.57 13.51
CA VAL A 3 -51.82 6.46 14.96
C VAL A 3 -50.35 6.85 15.06
N LEU A 4 -49.97 8.06 15.46
CA LEU A 4 -49.73 8.67 16.75
C LEU A 4 -48.60 7.97 17.55
N PHE A 5 -47.46 8.67 17.66
CA PHE A 5 -46.96 9.50 18.76
C PHE A 5 -46.70 8.73 20.07
N ASN A 6 -45.44 8.65 20.51
CA ASN A 6 -45.17 9.08 21.90
C ASN A 6 -43.71 9.52 22.08
N GLN A 7 -43.56 10.79 22.47
CA GLN A 7 -42.38 11.41 23.03
C GLN A 7 -42.29 11.05 24.52
N THR A 8 -41.10 10.77 25.01
CA THR A 8 -40.77 11.05 26.43
C THR A 8 -39.44 11.75 26.54
N ARG A 9 -39.54 13.07 26.66
CA ARG A 9 -38.52 13.95 27.26
C ARG A 9 -38.34 13.54 28.72
N ARG A 10 -37.11 13.28 29.16
CA ARG A 10 -36.73 13.40 30.58
C ARG A 10 -35.75 14.52 30.73
N ILE A 11 -36.30 15.60 31.27
CA ILE A 11 -35.65 16.75 31.88
C ILE A 11 -34.99 16.29 33.19
N TYR A 12 -33.73 16.51 33.36
CA TYR A 12 -33.10 16.59 34.68
C TYR A 12 -32.52 17.97 34.85
N SER A 13 -33.29 18.76 35.59
CA SER A 13 -32.93 20.04 36.16
C SER A 13 -31.95 19.85 37.32
N ALA A 14 -30.95 20.68 37.31
CA ALA A 14 -30.04 21.21 38.33
C ALA A 14 -30.20 20.75 39.78
N PRO A 15 -29.05 20.73 40.54
CA PRO A 15 -28.74 21.97 41.24
C PRO A 15 -27.28 22.45 41.05
N LEU A 16 -27.19 23.56 40.43
CA LEU A 16 -26.12 24.56 40.59
C LEU A 16 -26.37 25.22 41.97
N LEU A 17 -25.37 25.42 42.76
CA LEU A 17 -25.33 26.10 44.07
C LEU A 17 -25.00 25.16 45.25
N LEU A 18 -23.71 24.91 45.42
CA LEU A 18 -23.06 24.92 46.75
C LEU A 18 -21.57 24.57 46.65
N PHE A 19 -20.74 25.53 46.20
CA PHE A 19 -19.29 25.49 46.47
C PHE A 19 -18.67 26.86 46.13
N MET A 20 -19.25 27.88 46.73
CA MET A 20 -18.65 29.20 46.76
C MET A 20 -18.70 29.67 48.22
N LEU A 21 -17.70 29.27 49.00
CA LEU A 21 -17.34 29.88 50.30
C LEU A 21 -16.29 28.99 50.98
N LEU A 22 -15.01 29.21 50.64
CA LEU A 22 -13.84 28.92 51.48
C LEU A 22 -12.58 29.44 50.75
N ALA A 23 -12.60 30.74 50.54
CA ALA A 23 -11.39 31.52 50.29
C ALA A 23 -11.29 32.50 51.41
N LEU A 24 -10.35 32.31 52.30
CA LEU A 24 -9.71 33.32 53.18
C LEU A 24 -9.24 32.62 54.47
N SER A 25 -8.01 32.12 54.42
CA SER A 25 -7.07 32.19 55.56
C SER A 25 -5.83 31.36 55.25
N GLY A 26 -4.71 32.00 55.16
CA GLY A 26 -3.43 31.31 55.02
C GLY A 26 -2.33 32.20 54.47
N CYS A 27 -2.13 33.42 55.04
CA CYS A 27 -0.78 33.97 55.07
C CYS A 27 0.06 33.10 56.00
N GLY A 28 0.95 32.35 55.45
CA GLY A 28 1.88 31.49 56.17
C GLY A 28 3.22 31.47 55.46
N LEU A 29 4.16 32.25 56.03
CA LEU A 29 5.60 32.05 56.01
C LEU A 29 6.27 31.75 54.65
N PHE A 30 6.89 32.79 54.14
CA PHE A 30 8.07 32.74 53.30
C PHE A 30 9.19 32.03 54.07
N ASP A 31 9.26 30.71 53.94
CA ASP A 31 10.41 29.90 54.36
C ASP A 31 11.35 29.80 53.17
N GLY A 32 12.50 30.44 53.30
CA GLY A 32 13.56 30.42 52.32
C GLY A 32 14.19 29.04 52.26
N THR A 33 13.57 28.12 51.51
CA THR A 33 14.27 26.95 51.03
C THR A 33 15.12 27.39 49.86
N SER A 34 16.43 27.41 50.08
CA SER A 34 17.44 27.36 49.05
C SER A 34 17.05 26.22 48.09
N GLY A 35 16.51 26.58 46.94
CA GLY A 35 16.21 25.63 45.92
C GLY A 35 17.49 24.87 45.56
N ASN A 36 17.57 23.62 45.93
CA ASN A 36 18.37 22.67 45.19
C ASN A 36 17.91 22.80 43.74
N PHE A 37 18.74 23.40 42.93
CA PHE A 37 18.61 23.34 41.49
C PHE A 37 18.95 21.88 41.18
N ASP A 38 17.90 21.06 41.06
CA ASP A 38 18.03 19.63 40.78
C ASP A 38 18.80 19.48 39.47
N SER A 39 20.05 19.04 39.62
CA SER A 39 20.91 18.63 38.51
C SER A 39 20.30 17.49 37.71
N ASP A 40 19.23 16.87 38.19
CA ASP A 40 18.50 15.76 37.59
C ASP A 40 17.72 16.17 36.33
N THR A 41 17.17 17.40 36.30
CA THR A 41 16.45 17.88 35.12
C THR A 41 17.36 18.13 33.92
N GLY A 42 18.62 18.48 34.12
CA GLY A 42 19.60 18.67 33.06
C GLY A 42 20.01 17.35 32.39
N GLU A 43 20.17 16.29 33.19
CA GLU A 43 20.49 14.97 32.66
C GLU A 43 19.32 14.32 31.98
N GLU A 44 18.09 14.52 32.43
CA GLU A 44 16.89 14.04 31.74
C GLU A 44 16.70 14.72 30.39
N ILE A 45 16.82 16.02 30.30
CA ILE A 45 16.76 16.82 29.07
C ILE A 45 17.84 16.36 28.07
N GLU A 46 19.06 16.14 28.56
CA GLU A 46 20.17 15.67 27.69
C GLU A 46 19.96 14.25 27.23
N ARG A 47 19.47 13.32 28.05
CA ARG A 47 19.10 11.96 27.67
C ARG A 47 17.96 11.95 26.64
N GLU A 48 16.92 12.78 26.83
CA GLU A 48 15.81 12.90 25.88
C GLU A 48 16.30 13.48 24.54
N ARG A 49 17.17 14.49 24.58
CA ARG A 49 17.79 15.09 23.39
C ARG A 49 18.67 14.09 22.64
N VAL A 50 19.42 13.24 23.33
CA VAL A 50 20.25 12.21 22.72
C VAL A 50 19.37 11.10 22.13
N GLN A 51 18.32 10.66 22.84
CA GLN A 51 17.38 9.66 22.36
C GLN A 51 16.55 10.14 21.16
N SER A 52 16.30 11.42 21.03
CA SER A 52 15.62 12.01 19.88
C SER A 52 16.56 12.48 18.77
N SER A 53 17.85 12.18 18.88
CA SER A 53 18.78 12.54 17.80
C SER A 53 18.49 11.78 16.51
N PRO A 54 18.62 12.39 15.30
CA PRO A 54 18.35 11.71 14.03
C PRO A 54 19.12 10.41 13.86
N GLY A 55 20.37 10.36 14.35
CA GLY A 55 21.21 9.15 14.29
C GLY A 55 20.69 8.00 15.16
N MET A 56 20.14 8.29 16.34
CA MET A 56 19.53 7.26 17.20
C MET A 56 18.18 6.80 16.65
N LEU A 57 17.36 7.73 16.17
CA LEU A 57 16.06 7.41 15.59
C LEU A 57 16.19 6.57 14.31
N ILE A 58 17.19 6.86 13.44
CA ILE A 58 17.43 6.03 12.26
C ILE A 58 17.88 4.63 12.65
N ALA A 59 18.74 4.48 13.66
CA ALA A 59 19.16 3.19 14.15
C ALA A 59 17.98 2.38 14.72
N GLU A 60 17.16 3.01 15.58
CA GLU A 60 15.95 2.40 16.13
C GLU A 60 14.98 1.95 15.02
N GLY A 61 14.73 2.81 14.03
CA GLY A 61 13.88 2.51 12.88
C GLY A 61 14.42 1.34 12.07
N MET A 62 15.72 1.30 11.81
CA MET A 62 16.37 0.21 11.07
C MET A 62 16.35 -1.10 11.84
N ASP A 63 16.57 -1.09 13.16
CA ASP A 63 16.49 -2.28 14.00
C ASP A 63 15.06 -2.86 13.98
N ALA A 64 14.05 -2.00 14.15
CA ALA A 64 12.64 -2.41 14.06
C ALA A 64 12.28 -2.95 12.66
N TYR A 65 12.76 -2.28 11.60
CA TYR A 65 12.58 -2.73 10.22
C TYR A 65 13.18 -4.12 9.97
N ASN A 66 14.40 -4.36 10.44
CA ASN A 66 15.13 -5.61 10.23
C ASN A 66 14.48 -6.82 10.94
N VAL A 67 13.78 -6.59 12.06
CA VAL A 67 13.03 -7.64 12.77
C VAL A 67 11.58 -7.75 12.29
N GLY A 68 11.16 -6.93 11.32
CA GLY A 68 9.82 -6.97 10.75
C GLY A 68 8.77 -6.21 11.56
N ASP A 69 9.16 -5.44 12.58
CA ASP A 69 8.25 -4.52 13.29
C ASP A 69 8.09 -3.21 12.52
N TYR A 70 7.41 -3.33 11.36
CA TYR A 70 7.27 -2.19 10.44
C TYR A 70 6.50 -1.02 11.05
N GLN A 71 5.58 -1.27 11.99
CA GLN A 71 4.85 -0.20 12.66
C GLN A 71 5.75 0.63 13.58
N LYS A 72 6.67 -0.03 14.30
CA LYS A 72 7.67 0.67 15.10
C LYS A 72 8.66 1.42 14.21
N ALA A 73 9.10 0.79 13.11
CA ALA A 73 10.00 1.41 12.14
C ALA A 73 9.39 2.68 11.53
N ILE A 74 8.12 2.64 11.10
CA ILE A 74 7.39 3.80 10.57
C ILE A 74 7.42 4.95 11.57
N ARG A 75 7.03 4.72 12.83
CA ARG A 75 7.02 5.78 13.85
C ARG A 75 8.39 6.42 14.07
N ALA A 76 9.47 5.61 14.06
CA ALA A 76 10.81 6.12 14.23
C ALA A 76 11.26 6.99 13.04
N PHE A 77 10.95 6.55 11.80
CA PHE A 77 11.28 7.32 10.59
C PHE A 77 10.44 8.59 10.48
N GLU A 78 9.13 8.52 10.73
CA GLU A 78 8.24 9.69 10.76
C GLU A 78 8.70 10.72 11.80
N LYS A 79 9.13 10.28 12.97
CA LYS A 79 9.68 11.18 13.99
C LYS A 79 10.91 11.96 13.50
N ILE A 80 11.77 11.34 12.67
CA ILE A 80 12.89 12.06 12.03
C ILE A 80 12.37 13.13 11.08
N LEU A 81 11.35 12.81 10.29
CA LEU A 81 10.80 13.75 9.31
C LEU A 81 10.08 14.92 9.96
N ASP A 82 9.45 14.71 11.11
CA ASP A 82 8.75 15.74 11.88
C ASP A 82 9.70 16.64 12.70
N GLU A 83 10.64 16.04 13.42
CA GLU A 83 11.51 16.78 14.34
C GLU A 83 12.81 17.26 13.68
N HIS A 84 13.29 16.56 12.63
CA HIS A 84 14.58 16.80 11.99
C HIS A 84 14.52 16.77 10.46
N PRO A 85 13.58 17.48 9.80
CA PRO A 85 13.32 17.35 8.35
C PRO A 85 14.51 17.74 7.46
N PHE A 86 15.46 18.50 7.99
CA PHE A 86 16.66 18.94 7.27
C PHE A 86 17.93 18.20 7.69
N SER A 87 17.80 17.09 8.42
CA SER A 87 18.94 16.27 8.81
C SER A 87 19.47 15.49 7.61
N GLU A 88 20.74 15.09 7.67
CA GLU A 88 21.36 14.20 6.68
C GLU A 88 20.63 12.85 6.61
N GLN A 89 19.98 12.43 7.68
CA GLN A 89 19.22 11.20 7.79
C GLN A 89 17.82 11.28 7.17
N ALA A 90 17.27 12.48 6.98
CA ALA A 90 15.89 12.65 6.50
C ALA A 90 15.61 11.94 5.17
N PRO A 91 16.45 12.03 4.10
CA PRO A 91 16.18 11.31 2.85
C PRO A 91 16.18 9.78 3.03
N LEU A 92 17.03 9.25 3.91
CA LEU A 92 17.02 7.82 4.22
C LEU A 92 15.77 7.43 5.00
N ALA A 93 15.33 8.25 5.96
CA ALA A 93 14.11 8.03 6.72
C ALA A 93 12.87 8.03 5.82
N GLU A 94 12.76 8.98 4.87
CA GLU A 94 11.70 9.01 3.87
C GLU A 94 11.62 7.70 3.08
N LEU A 95 12.75 7.27 2.54
CA LEU A 95 12.81 6.04 1.74
C LEU A 95 12.47 4.80 2.57
N LYS A 96 12.97 4.73 3.81
CA LYS A 96 12.73 3.61 4.72
C LYS A 96 11.32 3.58 5.30
N ALA A 97 10.69 4.73 5.51
CA ALA A 97 9.27 4.81 5.84
C ALA A 97 8.41 4.22 4.70
N ALA A 98 8.70 4.58 3.45
CA ALA A 98 8.03 4.01 2.29
C ALA A 98 8.23 2.48 2.18
N ASP A 99 9.46 1.99 2.41
CA ASP A 99 9.77 0.56 2.46
C ASP A 99 8.95 -0.15 3.55
N ALA A 100 8.90 0.43 4.76
CA ALA A 100 8.16 -0.14 5.89
C ALA A 100 6.65 -0.21 5.63
N HIS A 101 6.07 0.82 5.00
CA HIS A 101 4.68 0.77 4.52
C HIS A 101 4.45 -0.31 3.46
N TYR A 102 5.40 -0.52 2.54
CA TYR A 102 5.29 -1.59 1.55
C TYR A 102 5.25 -2.97 2.23
N TYR A 103 6.18 -3.25 3.14
CA TYR A 103 6.25 -4.54 3.84
C TYR A 103 5.11 -4.75 4.85
N SER A 104 4.53 -3.68 5.39
CA SER A 104 3.27 -3.75 6.16
C SER A 104 2.02 -3.93 5.29
N LYS A 105 2.19 -4.06 3.95
CA LYS A 105 1.13 -4.19 2.94
C LYS A 105 0.23 -2.95 2.78
N SER A 106 0.64 -1.82 3.30
CA SER A 106 0.01 -0.52 3.08
C SER A 106 0.49 0.07 1.73
N TYR A 107 0.16 -0.66 0.63
CA TYR A 107 0.74 -0.37 -0.69
C TYR A 107 0.38 1.01 -1.24
N LEU A 108 -0.77 1.56 -0.86
CA LEU A 108 -1.19 2.88 -1.33
C LEU A 108 -0.35 3.98 -0.68
N GLU A 109 -0.17 3.92 0.63
CA GLU A 109 0.70 4.80 1.40
C GLU A 109 2.14 4.70 0.93
N ALA A 110 2.67 3.48 0.81
CA ALA A 110 4.01 3.26 0.28
C ALA A 110 4.20 3.93 -1.08
N LYS A 111 3.24 3.76 -2.00
CA LYS A 111 3.30 4.39 -3.33
C LYS A 111 3.36 5.91 -3.23
N LEU A 112 2.55 6.53 -2.38
CA LEU A 112 2.54 7.98 -2.20
C LEU A 112 3.89 8.48 -1.68
N LEU A 113 4.44 7.83 -0.67
CA LEU A 113 5.75 8.19 -0.10
C LEU A 113 6.89 8.02 -1.13
N TYR A 114 6.87 6.96 -1.94
CA TYR A 114 7.85 6.80 -3.02
C TYR A 114 7.72 7.89 -4.10
N LEU A 115 6.50 8.30 -4.46
CA LEU A 115 6.27 9.39 -5.41
C LEU A 115 6.76 10.73 -4.86
N GLU A 116 6.52 11.00 -3.57
CA GLU A 116 7.04 12.18 -2.90
C GLU A 116 8.57 12.19 -2.85
N PHE A 117 9.19 11.05 -2.57
CA PHE A 117 10.65 10.90 -2.61
C PHE A 117 11.20 11.18 -4.01
N GLU A 118 10.58 10.64 -5.06
CA GLU A 118 10.99 10.88 -6.46
C GLU A 118 10.90 12.36 -6.81
N GLU A 119 9.85 13.05 -6.36
CA GLU A 119 9.65 14.48 -6.62
C GLU A 119 10.67 15.35 -5.86
N ARG A 120 10.93 15.05 -4.59
CA ARG A 120 11.86 15.83 -3.76
C ARG A 120 13.33 15.56 -4.06
N HIS A 121 13.66 14.34 -4.50
CA HIS A 121 15.04 13.90 -4.70
C HIS A 121 15.30 13.34 -6.10
N PRO A 122 15.00 14.10 -7.20
CA PRO A 122 15.01 13.56 -8.57
C PRO A 122 16.39 13.11 -9.07
N THR A 123 17.47 13.54 -8.44
CA THR A 123 18.86 13.19 -8.79
C THR A 123 19.47 12.15 -7.84
N ASN A 124 18.70 11.64 -6.89
CA ASN A 124 19.20 10.64 -5.95
C ASN A 124 19.47 9.30 -6.66
N GLU A 125 20.55 8.64 -6.28
CA GLU A 125 20.94 7.35 -6.86
C GLU A 125 19.92 6.24 -6.64
N ALA A 126 19.05 6.37 -5.62
CA ALA A 126 17.96 5.43 -5.33
C ALA A 126 16.75 5.56 -6.27
N ILE A 127 16.68 6.55 -7.16
CA ILE A 127 15.52 6.77 -8.04
C ILE A 127 15.14 5.53 -8.87
N PRO A 128 16.06 4.76 -9.46
CA PRO A 128 15.68 3.51 -10.14
C PRO A 128 14.99 2.50 -9.21
N TYR A 129 15.42 2.40 -7.95
CA TYR A 129 14.78 1.59 -6.92
C TYR A 129 13.38 2.11 -6.60
N VAL A 130 13.25 3.41 -6.39
CA VAL A 130 11.98 4.06 -6.06
C VAL A 130 10.94 3.82 -7.16
N ILE A 131 11.31 4.02 -8.43
CA ILE A 131 10.42 3.74 -9.56
C ILE A 131 10.03 2.26 -9.60
N PHE A 132 10.97 1.35 -9.33
CA PHE A 132 10.69 -0.07 -9.24
C PHE A 132 9.68 -0.36 -8.13
N GLN A 133 9.84 0.21 -6.94
CA GLN A 133 8.93 0.01 -5.81
C GLN A 133 7.54 0.62 -6.04
N ILE A 134 7.42 1.77 -6.72
CA ILE A 134 6.12 2.30 -7.16
C ILE A 134 5.40 1.26 -8.02
N GLY A 135 6.11 0.66 -8.99
CA GLY A 135 5.56 -0.41 -9.82
C GLY A 135 5.17 -1.66 -9.01
N MET A 136 5.95 -2.01 -8.00
CA MET A 136 5.64 -3.12 -7.08
C MET A 136 4.41 -2.85 -6.23
N CYS A 137 4.21 -1.61 -5.76
CA CYS A 137 2.98 -1.22 -5.04
C CYS A 137 1.74 -1.40 -5.92
N ASP A 138 1.80 -0.95 -7.18
CA ASP A 138 0.71 -1.13 -8.13
C ASP A 138 0.47 -2.61 -8.44
N TYR A 139 1.55 -3.37 -8.65
CA TYR A 139 1.49 -4.80 -8.92
C TYR A 139 0.86 -5.58 -7.75
N ALA A 140 1.26 -5.28 -6.51
CA ALA A 140 0.74 -5.95 -5.32
C ALA A 140 -0.76 -5.70 -5.07
N ARG A 141 -1.34 -4.63 -5.64
CA ARG A 141 -2.78 -4.34 -5.59
C ARG A 141 -3.59 -5.16 -6.59
N SER A 142 -2.95 -5.88 -7.51
CA SER A 142 -3.59 -6.75 -8.51
C SER A 142 -3.75 -8.17 -7.97
N ASP A 143 -4.55 -8.35 -6.92
CA ASP A 143 -4.66 -9.61 -6.17
C ASP A 143 -5.64 -10.61 -6.81
N ARG A 144 -6.68 -10.13 -7.51
CA ARG A 144 -7.75 -10.98 -8.05
C ARG A 144 -8.18 -10.57 -9.45
N ILE A 145 -8.27 -11.55 -10.32
CA ILE A 145 -8.59 -11.39 -11.75
C ILE A 145 -10.05 -10.96 -12.01
N ASP A 146 -10.93 -11.19 -11.04
CA ASP A 146 -12.36 -10.85 -11.11
C ASP A 146 -12.66 -9.44 -10.59
N ARG A 147 -11.64 -8.68 -10.21
CA ARG A 147 -11.73 -7.34 -9.64
C ARG A 147 -11.07 -6.28 -10.53
N ASP A 148 -10.54 -5.25 -9.89
CA ASP A 148 -9.90 -4.12 -10.53
C ASP A 148 -8.56 -4.52 -11.18
N ILE A 149 -8.43 -4.21 -12.47
CA ILE A 149 -7.22 -4.46 -13.27
C ILE A 149 -6.30 -3.24 -13.33
N THR A 150 -6.69 -2.11 -12.72
CA THR A 150 -5.95 -0.84 -12.79
C THR A 150 -4.55 -0.99 -12.22
N GLY A 151 -4.39 -1.74 -11.14
CA GLY A 151 -3.08 -2.02 -10.54
C GLY A 151 -2.12 -2.68 -11.54
N ALA A 152 -2.57 -3.69 -12.29
CA ALA A 152 -1.74 -4.34 -13.31
C ALA A 152 -1.38 -3.40 -14.47
N GLN A 153 -2.31 -2.56 -14.90
CA GLN A 153 -2.08 -1.57 -15.95
C GLN A 153 -1.06 -0.50 -15.51
N ASP A 154 -1.22 0.03 -14.29
CA ASP A 154 -0.31 1.02 -13.73
C ASP A 154 1.08 0.42 -13.51
N ALA A 155 1.17 -0.82 -13.01
CA ALA A 155 2.44 -1.52 -12.85
C ALA A 155 3.19 -1.65 -14.18
N ILE A 156 2.52 -2.07 -15.26
CA ILE A 156 3.12 -2.15 -16.61
C ILE A 156 3.65 -0.79 -17.04
N LYS A 157 2.88 0.29 -16.83
CA LYS A 157 3.26 1.65 -17.19
C LYS A 157 4.50 2.10 -16.41
N THR A 158 4.51 1.88 -15.10
CA THR A 158 5.61 2.28 -14.21
C THR A 158 6.89 1.49 -14.50
N PHE A 159 6.82 0.16 -14.62
CA PHE A 159 7.97 -0.65 -14.99
C PHE A 159 8.49 -0.33 -16.39
N SER A 160 7.62 -0.04 -17.36
CA SER A 160 8.02 0.38 -18.69
C SER A 160 8.75 1.73 -18.67
N ARG A 161 8.35 2.65 -17.77
CA ARG A 161 9.06 3.90 -17.51
C ARG A 161 10.46 3.62 -16.98
N LEU A 162 10.61 2.73 -15.98
CA LEU A 162 11.92 2.31 -15.45
C LEU A 162 12.84 1.80 -16.57
N LEU A 163 12.34 0.87 -17.39
CA LEU A 163 13.12 0.27 -18.48
C LEU A 163 13.61 1.30 -19.52
N ARG A 164 12.80 2.34 -19.78
CA ARG A 164 13.12 3.39 -20.74
C ARG A 164 14.11 4.40 -20.16
N THR A 165 13.91 4.80 -18.89
CA THR A 165 14.70 5.87 -18.26
C THR A 165 16.01 5.35 -17.69
N TYR A 166 16.01 4.13 -17.16
CA TYR A 166 17.17 3.51 -16.50
C TYR A 166 17.45 2.08 -17.02
N PRO A 167 17.78 1.92 -18.31
CA PRO A 167 17.92 0.61 -18.96
C PRO A 167 19.03 -0.28 -18.36
N GLN A 168 20.00 0.33 -17.68
CA GLN A 168 21.12 -0.36 -17.03
C GLN A 168 20.90 -0.60 -15.52
N SER A 169 19.71 -0.28 -15.00
CA SER A 169 19.40 -0.49 -13.59
C SER A 169 19.43 -1.97 -13.23
N PRO A 170 19.87 -2.35 -12.01
CA PRO A 170 19.81 -3.74 -11.52
C PRO A 170 18.39 -4.29 -11.48
N TYR A 171 17.36 -3.43 -11.42
CA TYR A 171 15.95 -3.80 -11.38
C TYR A 171 15.34 -4.12 -12.76
N THR A 172 16.10 -3.92 -13.86
CA THR A 172 15.62 -4.09 -15.25
C THR A 172 15.10 -5.50 -15.52
N LYS A 173 15.82 -6.54 -15.07
CA LYS A 173 15.43 -7.94 -15.26
C LYS A 173 14.11 -8.25 -14.55
N GLU A 174 14.01 -7.84 -13.28
CA GLU A 174 12.81 -8.08 -12.48
C GLU A 174 11.61 -7.28 -13.03
N ALA A 175 11.80 -6.01 -13.39
CA ALA A 175 10.76 -5.19 -14.01
C ALA A 175 10.18 -5.83 -15.29
N LYS A 176 11.02 -6.43 -16.16
CA LYS A 176 10.56 -7.18 -17.33
C LYS A 176 9.71 -8.38 -16.95
N ALA A 177 10.13 -9.14 -15.93
CA ALA A 177 9.37 -10.29 -15.44
C ALA A 177 8.01 -9.84 -14.87
N ARG A 178 7.96 -8.75 -14.10
CA ARG A 178 6.71 -8.20 -13.55
C ARG A 178 5.77 -7.68 -14.64
N ILE A 179 6.29 -7.02 -15.68
CA ILE A 179 5.49 -6.63 -16.86
C ILE A 179 4.85 -7.87 -17.49
N GLN A 180 5.61 -8.94 -17.70
CA GLN A 180 5.06 -10.17 -18.31
C GLN A 180 3.95 -10.78 -17.43
N SER A 181 4.15 -10.80 -16.11
CA SER A 181 3.13 -11.31 -15.20
C SER A 181 1.88 -10.43 -15.15
N ALA A 182 2.05 -9.12 -15.14
CA ALA A 182 0.91 -8.21 -15.21
C ALA A 182 0.14 -8.35 -16.54
N ARG A 183 0.84 -8.55 -17.66
CA ARG A 183 0.19 -8.86 -18.95
C ARG A 183 -0.56 -10.18 -18.90
N ASN A 184 0.02 -11.23 -18.33
CA ASN A 184 -0.66 -12.50 -18.14
C ASN A 184 -1.92 -12.36 -17.27
N PHE A 185 -1.85 -11.53 -16.22
CA PHE A 185 -3.02 -11.22 -15.41
C PHE A 185 -4.12 -10.54 -16.24
N LEU A 186 -3.77 -9.52 -17.04
CA LEU A 186 -4.75 -8.81 -17.87
C LEU A 186 -5.40 -9.72 -18.92
N VAL A 187 -4.64 -10.56 -19.60
CA VAL A 187 -5.20 -11.48 -20.61
C VAL A 187 -6.09 -12.54 -19.98
N ASN A 188 -5.74 -13.03 -18.79
CA ASN A 188 -6.57 -13.96 -18.04
C ASN A 188 -7.88 -13.31 -17.57
N HIS A 189 -7.84 -12.01 -17.17
CA HIS A 189 -9.05 -11.25 -16.87
C HIS A 189 -9.98 -11.16 -18.09
N GLU A 190 -9.45 -10.80 -19.26
CA GLU A 190 -10.24 -10.72 -20.49
C GLU A 190 -10.88 -12.08 -20.84
N TYR A 191 -10.15 -13.17 -20.66
CA TYR A 191 -10.67 -14.50 -20.86
C TYR A 191 -11.75 -14.87 -19.82
N PHE A 192 -11.56 -14.51 -18.56
CA PHE A 192 -12.57 -14.68 -17.51
C PHE A 192 -13.87 -13.97 -17.87
N VAL A 193 -13.78 -12.72 -18.35
CA VAL A 193 -14.95 -11.95 -18.82
C VAL A 193 -15.61 -12.63 -20.03
N ALA A 194 -14.82 -13.11 -20.99
CA ALA A 194 -15.36 -13.84 -22.15
C ALA A 194 -16.13 -15.09 -21.71
N VAL A 195 -15.56 -15.89 -20.81
CA VAL A 195 -16.22 -17.07 -20.25
C VAL A 195 -17.51 -16.72 -19.49
N PHE A 196 -17.52 -15.61 -18.77
CA PHE A 196 -18.74 -15.12 -18.13
C PHE A 196 -19.84 -14.81 -19.15
N TYR A 197 -19.50 -14.16 -20.28
CA TYR A 197 -20.46 -13.92 -21.36
C TYR A 197 -20.96 -15.22 -22.00
N VAL A 198 -20.10 -16.22 -22.18
CA VAL A 198 -20.54 -17.56 -22.65
C VAL A 198 -21.55 -18.16 -21.68
N LYS A 199 -21.27 -18.11 -20.37
CA LYS A 199 -22.17 -18.63 -19.32
C LYS A 199 -23.54 -17.96 -19.31
N THR A 200 -23.58 -16.68 -19.65
CA THR A 200 -24.82 -15.88 -19.67
C THR A 200 -25.51 -15.85 -21.04
N GLY A 201 -25.03 -16.65 -22.01
CA GLY A 201 -25.61 -16.75 -23.35
C GLY A 201 -25.35 -15.54 -24.24
N LYS A 202 -24.44 -14.64 -23.83
CA LYS A 202 -24.06 -13.43 -24.58
C LYS A 202 -22.90 -13.73 -25.52
N TYR A 203 -23.15 -14.55 -26.55
CA TYR A 203 -22.09 -15.11 -27.40
C TYR A 203 -21.37 -14.04 -28.23
N ASP A 204 -22.08 -13.03 -28.73
CA ASP A 204 -21.45 -11.92 -29.49
C ASP A 204 -20.40 -11.17 -28.66
N GLN A 205 -20.73 -10.85 -27.41
CA GLN A 205 -19.80 -10.18 -26.48
C GLN A 205 -18.60 -11.10 -26.14
N ALA A 206 -18.85 -12.40 -25.95
CA ALA A 206 -17.80 -13.37 -25.74
C ALA A 206 -16.84 -13.43 -26.94
N THR A 207 -17.39 -13.57 -28.16
CA THR A 207 -16.64 -13.61 -29.42
C THR A 207 -15.76 -12.37 -29.59
N HIS A 208 -16.32 -11.18 -29.33
CA HIS A 208 -15.55 -9.93 -29.38
C HIS A 208 -14.36 -9.94 -28.43
N ARG A 209 -14.54 -10.37 -27.18
CA ARG A 209 -13.46 -10.46 -26.18
C ARG A 209 -12.41 -11.49 -26.57
N LEU A 210 -12.80 -12.66 -27.07
CA LEU A 210 -11.87 -13.70 -27.51
C LEU A 210 -11.03 -13.24 -28.71
N LYS A 211 -11.63 -12.56 -29.70
CA LYS A 211 -10.92 -11.94 -30.82
C LYS A 211 -9.95 -10.86 -30.35
N TYR A 212 -10.34 -10.04 -29.37
CA TYR A 212 -9.46 -9.05 -28.75
C TYR A 212 -8.22 -9.72 -28.12
N ILE A 213 -8.39 -10.81 -27.37
CA ILE A 213 -7.27 -11.56 -26.76
C ILE A 213 -6.29 -12.05 -27.84
N LEU A 214 -6.79 -12.70 -28.89
CA LEU A 214 -5.96 -13.24 -29.94
C LEU A 214 -5.22 -12.15 -30.75
N ASN A 215 -5.82 -10.98 -30.89
CA ASN A 215 -5.22 -9.86 -31.61
C ASN A 215 -4.16 -9.11 -30.77
N VAL A 216 -4.42 -8.90 -29.49
CA VAL A 216 -3.56 -8.08 -28.61
C VAL A 216 -2.51 -8.92 -27.87
N TYR A 217 -2.83 -10.20 -27.59
CA TYR A 217 -1.99 -11.12 -26.83
C TYR A 217 -1.79 -12.47 -27.55
N PRO A 218 -1.33 -12.49 -28.83
CA PRO A 218 -1.24 -13.72 -29.61
C PRO A 218 -0.31 -14.77 -28.99
N ASP A 219 0.75 -14.31 -28.31
CA ASP A 219 1.77 -15.18 -27.70
C ASP A 219 1.46 -15.55 -26.23
N SER A 220 0.23 -15.26 -25.76
CA SER A 220 -0.14 -15.58 -24.39
C SER A 220 -0.35 -17.09 -24.20
N THR A 221 -0.07 -17.59 -23.00
CA THR A 221 -0.29 -19.01 -22.64
C THR A 221 -1.74 -19.45 -22.79
N ILE A 222 -2.69 -18.49 -22.77
CA ILE A 222 -4.11 -18.76 -22.91
C ILE A 222 -4.60 -18.70 -24.36
N ALA A 223 -3.78 -18.24 -25.32
CA ALA A 223 -4.18 -18.09 -26.72
C ALA A 223 -4.75 -19.41 -27.35
N PRO A 224 -4.16 -20.59 -27.14
CA PRO A 224 -4.72 -21.83 -27.67
C PRO A 224 -6.13 -22.14 -27.12
N ARG A 225 -6.36 -21.89 -25.85
CA ARG A 225 -7.69 -22.06 -25.23
C ARG A 225 -8.69 -21.02 -25.73
N THR A 226 -8.24 -19.81 -25.97
CA THR A 226 -9.03 -18.69 -26.49
C THR A 226 -9.49 -19.07 -27.93
N GLN A 227 -8.57 -19.54 -28.76
CA GLN A 227 -8.85 -19.96 -30.13
C GLN A 227 -9.88 -21.11 -30.16
N ALA A 228 -9.67 -22.17 -29.37
CA ALA A 228 -10.58 -23.30 -29.31
C ALA A 228 -12.00 -22.90 -28.84
N LEU A 229 -12.11 -21.95 -27.90
CA LEU A 229 -13.41 -21.45 -27.45
C LEU A 229 -14.09 -20.61 -28.54
N LEU A 230 -13.32 -19.76 -29.23
CA LEU A 230 -13.81 -18.92 -30.33
C LEU A 230 -14.37 -19.79 -31.47
N GLU A 231 -13.62 -20.82 -31.94
CA GLU A 231 -14.04 -21.76 -33.00
C GLU A 231 -15.36 -22.44 -32.63
N ARG A 232 -15.53 -22.86 -31.39
CA ARG A 232 -16.80 -23.46 -30.94
C ARG A 232 -17.97 -22.48 -30.97
N LEU A 233 -17.76 -21.23 -30.57
CA LEU A 233 -18.80 -20.20 -30.62
C LEU A 233 -19.20 -19.89 -32.08
N GLU A 234 -18.22 -19.78 -32.99
CA GLU A 234 -18.44 -19.52 -34.41
C GLU A 234 -19.12 -20.72 -35.12
N ALA A 235 -18.87 -21.95 -34.64
CA ALA A 235 -19.55 -23.14 -35.10
C ALA A 235 -20.98 -23.32 -34.56
N GLY A 236 -21.44 -22.40 -33.68
CA GLY A 236 -22.76 -22.50 -33.03
C GLY A 236 -22.89 -23.63 -31.99
N ASP A 237 -21.74 -24.18 -31.51
CA ASP A 237 -21.67 -25.21 -30.45
C ASP A 237 -21.05 -24.65 -29.16
N PRO A 238 -21.70 -23.74 -28.43
CA PRO A 238 -21.17 -23.22 -27.21
C PRO A 238 -21.02 -24.32 -26.14
N PRO A 239 -20.03 -24.24 -25.25
CA PRO A 239 -19.83 -25.25 -24.21
C PRO A 239 -21.05 -25.40 -23.32
N LYS A 240 -21.62 -26.59 -23.27
CA LYS A 240 -22.71 -26.95 -22.34
C LYS A 240 -22.08 -27.43 -21.05
N TRP A 241 -22.41 -26.82 -19.93
CA TRP A 241 -22.08 -27.23 -18.53
C TRP A 241 -20.75 -27.97 -18.32
N GLY A 242 -19.85 -27.42 -17.57
CA GLY A 242 -18.53 -27.96 -17.27
C GLY A 242 -17.41 -26.95 -17.41
N LEU A 243 -17.74 -25.70 -17.36
CA LEU A 243 -16.84 -24.53 -17.53
C LEU A 243 -15.64 -24.49 -16.57
N LYS A 244 -15.63 -25.28 -15.49
CA LYS A 244 -14.44 -25.42 -14.62
C LYS A 244 -13.18 -25.85 -15.38
N LYS A 245 -13.33 -26.62 -16.50
CA LYS A 245 -12.21 -27.02 -17.35
C LYS A 245 -11.67 -25.89 -18.25
N TRP A 246 -12.42 -24.80 -18.36
CA TRP A 246 -12.11 -23.67 -19.23
C TRP A 246 -11.64 -22.44 -18.47
N LEU A 247 -11.84 -22.41 -17.14
CA LEU A 247 -11.31 -21.34 -16.30
C LEU A 247 -9.79 -21.54 -16.17
N PRO A 248 -8.99 -20.52 -16.42
CA PRO A 248 -7.60 -20.53 -16.02
C PRO A 248 -7.52 -20.65 -14.49
N ASP A 249 -6.42 -21.16 -13.99
CA ASP A 249 -6.14 -21.03 -12.55
C ASP A 249 -6.10 -19.55 -12.23
N LEU A 250 -7.06 -19.11 -11.41
CA LEU A 250 -7.27 -17.70 -11.10
C LEU A 250 -6.36 -17.20 -9.97
N SER A 251 -5.59 -18.10 -9.38
CA SER A 251 -4.59 -17.75 -8.38
C SER A 251 -3.32 -17.24 -9.06
N MET A 252 -2.82 -16.14 -8.60
CA MET A 252 -1.42 -15.79 -8.84
C MET A 252 -0.57 -16.89 -8.20
N PRO A 253 0.49 -17.37 -8.86
CA PRO A 253 1.37 -18.37 -8.24
C PRO A 253 1.90 -17.81 -6.90
N ASP A 254 1.72 -18.56 -5.81
CA ASP A 254 2.19 -18.16 -4.48
C ASP A 254 3.68 -17.82 -4.44
N SER A 255 4.46 -18.39 -5.37
CA SER A 255 5.87 -18.07 -5.58
C SER A 255 6.14 -16.61 -6.01
N TRP A 256 5.12 -15.88 -6.43
CA TRP A 256 5.23 -14.50 -6.91
C TRP A 256 4.84 -13.48 -5.83
N ILE A 257 4.06 -13.93 -4.83
CA ILE A 257 3.66 -13.12 -3.69
C ILE A 257 4.70 -13.21 -2.57
N ASN A 258 5.39 -14.35 -2.46
CA ASN A 258 6.29 -14.67 -1.34
C ASN A 258 7.78 -14.79 -1.73
N SER A 259 8.22 -14.14 -2.82
CA SER A 259 9.64 -14.18 -3.23
C SER A 259 10.58 -13.46 -2.24
N ASP A 260 10.03 -12.66 -1.34
CA ASP A 260 10.81 -11.86 -0.38
C ASP A 260 10.93 -12.50 1.02
N ASP A 261 10.19 -13.61 1.30
CA ASP A 261 10.25 -14.28 2.61
C ASP A 261 11.38 -15.33 2.74
N LYS A 262 12.29 -15.41 1.75
CA LYS A 262 13.45 -16.31 1.81
C LYS A 262 14.75 -15.56 1.59
N LYS A 263 15.12 -14.73 2.57
CA LYS A 263 16.51 -14.37 2.83
C LYS A 263 16.74 -14.21 4.32
#